data_86e77bb6f01ec2f5eb3da463631d19f9
#
_entry.id   86e77bb6f01ec2f5eb3da463631d19f9
#
_cell.length_a   1.000
_cell.length_b   1.000
_cell.length_c   1.000
_cell.angle_alpha   90.00
_cell.angle_beta   90.00
_cell.angle_gamma   90.00
#
_symmetry.space_group_name_H-M   'P 1'
#
loop_
_entity.id
_entity.type
_entity.pdbx_description
1 polymer ?
#
loop_
_entity_poly.entity_id
_entity_poly.type
_entity_poly.pdbx_seq_one_letter_code
_entity_poly.pdbx_strand_id
1 'polypeptide(L)'
;MDWYPLVNSLRIAAISAVVVFFAGIAAAYYIAKFPRLVKGVLDVFLTLPLVLPPTVVGYLLLRVLGPKRLIGAWVLETFGIRLVMTWWSAIFATVVVVFPLMYRTVRGAFEAFDETLAYAGQTLGLSNTYIFWHIRMPHCRQGVLAGAVLAFARALGEYGATSMIAGYTPGKTATVSTVFPLS
;
A
#
# COMPACT_ATOMS: atom_id res chain seq x y z
N MET A 1 -25.07 -11.15 16.70
CA MET A 1 -23.70 -10.66 16.39
C MET A 1 -23.65 -10.33 14.92
N ASP A 2 -23.40 -9.07 14.57
CA ASP A 2 -23.28 -8.67 13.17
C ASP A 2 -21.90 -9.05 12.65
N TRP A 3 -21.86 -10.04 11.77
CA TRP A 3 -20.62 -10.49 11.14
C TRP A 3 -20.13 -9.53 10.03
N TYR A 4 -20.96 -8.56 9.67
CA TYR A 4 -20.66 -7.60 8.59
C TYR A 4 -19.34 -6.86 8.77
N PRO A 5 -19.01 -6.27 9.95
CA PRO A 5 -17.76 -5.54 10.14
C PRO A 5 -16.53 -6.42 9.98
N LEU A 6 -16.61 -7.69 10.43
CA LEU A 6 -15.53 -8.67 10.27
C LEU A 6 -15.25 -8.99 8.80
N VAL A 7 -16.30 -9.34 8.07
CA VAL A 7 -16.21 -9.67 6.64
C VAL A 7 -15.75 -8.46 5.84
N ASN A 8 -16.24 -7.27 6.18
CA ASN A 8 -15.83 -6.03 5.51
C ASN A 8 -14.37 -5.68 5.76
N SER A 9 -13.89 -5.80 7.00
CA SER A 9 -12.45 -5.61 7.31
C SER A 9 -11.57 -6.58 6.54
N LEU A 10 -11.96 -7.85 6.46
CA LEU A 10 -11.22 -8.87 5.74
C LEU A 10 -11.18 -8.57 4.23
N ARG A 11 -12.29 -8.12 3.65
CA ARG A 11 -12.36 -7.72 2.24
C ARG A 11 -11.46 -6.52 1.93
N ILE A 12 -11.55 -5.46 2.76
CA ILE A 12 -10.71 -4.27 2.60
C ILE A 12 -9.23 -4.65 2.73
N ALA A 13 -8.87 -5.42 3.77
CA ALA A 13 -7.50 -5.86 4.00
C ALA A 13 -6.97 -6.73 2.85
N ALA A 14 -7.77 -7.70 2.36
CA ALA A 14 -7.36 -8.58 1.27
C ALA A 14 -7.12 -7.80 -0.04
N ILE A 15 -8.05 -6.92 -0.42
CA ILE A 15 -7.91 -6.13 -1.65
C ILE A 15 -6.74 -5.16 -1.52
N SER A 16 -6.62 -4.46 -0.39
CA SER A 16 -5.50 -3.54 -0.14
C SER A 16 -4.17 -4.28 -0.16
N ALA A 17 -4.08 -5.47 0.45
CA ALA A 17 -2.87 -6.28 0.45
C ALA A 17 -2.46 -6.72 -0.96
N VAL A 18 -3.41 -7.12 -1.81
CA VAL A 18 -3.12 -7.48 -3.22
C VAL A 18 -2.60 -6.26 -3.98
N VAL A 19 -3.24 -5.11 -3.85
CA VAL A 19 -2.78 -3.87 -4.50
C VAL A 19 -1.38 -3.49 -4.02
N VAL A 20 -1.16 -3.50 -2.71
CA VAL A 20 0.13 -3.14 -2.09
C VAL A 20 1.21 -4.15 -2.45
N PHE A 21 0.89 -5.43 -2.58
CA PHE A 21 1.82 -6.47 -3.00
C PHE A 21 2.43 -6.16 -4.37
N PHE A 22 1.61 -5.96 -5.38
CA PHE A 22 2.12 -5.66 -6.72
C PHE A 22 2.76 -4.28 -6.82
N ALA A 23 2.13 -3.26 -6.22
CA ALA A 23 2.67 -1.90 -6.23
C ALA A 23 4.00 -1.80 -5.46
N GLY A 24 4.13 -2.48 -4.32
CA GLY A 24 5.35 -2.51 -3.52
C GLY A 24 6.51 -3.19 -4.24
N ILE A 25 6.27 -4.33 -4.88
CA ILE A 25 7.28 -5.04 -5.69
C ILE A 25 7.72 -4.16 -6.87
N ALA A 26 6.77 -3.61 -7.62
CA ALA A 26 7.06 -2.74 -8.75
C ALA A 26 7.86 -1.51 -8.31
N ALA A 27 7.43 -0.82 -7.25
CA ALA A 27 8.14 0.34 -6.73
C ALA A 27 9.56 -0.03 -6.27
N ALA A 28 9.73 -1.12 -5.52
CA ALA A 28 11.04 -1.57 -5.06
C ALA A 28 11.99 -1.86 -6.24
N TYR A 29 11.48 -2.50 -7.28
CA TYR A 29 12.26 -2.84 -8.46
C TYR A 29 12.65 -1.62 -9.31
N TYR A 30 11.70 -0.72 -9.59
CA TYR A 30 11.94 0.44 -10.43
C TYR A 30 12.75 1.52 -9.72
N ILE A 31 12.47 1.79 -8.44
CA ILE A 31 13.18 2.81 -7.67
C ILE A 31 14.65 2.42 -7.44
N ALA A 32 14.96 1.12 -7.34
CA ALA A 32 16.33 0.65 -7.25
C ALA A 32 17.22 1.09 -8.44
N LYS A 33 16.63 1.35 -9.61
CA LYS A 33 17.34 1.75 -10.83
C LYS A 33 17.66 3.24 -10.92
N PHE A 34 17.04 4.07 -10.06
CA PHE A 34 17.30 5.51 -10.07
C PHE A 34 18.65 5.88 -9.43
N PRO A 35 19.25 7.03 -9.81
CA PRO A 35 20.46 7.53 -9.18
C PRO A 35 20.22 7.79 -7.68
N ARG A 36 21.29 7.70 -6.88
CA ARG A 36 21.25 7.72 -5.41
C ARG A 36 20.42 8.87 -4.83
N LEU A 37 20.51 10.07 -5.40
CA LEU A 37 19.80 11.25 -4.89
C LEU A 37 18.29 11.11 -5.09
N VAL A 38 17.85 10.75 -6.30
CA VAL A 38 16.43 10.57 -6.64
C VAL A 38 15.83 9.41 -5.82
N LYS A 39 16.57 8.31 -5.71
CA LYS A 39 16.21 7.16 -4.89
C LYS A 39 16.00 7.58 -3.44
N GLY A 40 16.91 8.35 -2.84
CA GLY A 40 16.78 8.82 -1.46
C GLY A 40 15.55 9.72 -1.25
N VAL A 41 15.29 10.64 -2.16
CA VAL A 41 14.10 11.51 -2.08
C VAL A 41 12.81 10.70 -2.19
N LEU A 42 12.72 9.80 -3.16
CA LEU A 42 11.55 8.93 -3.33
C LEU A 42 11.32 8.04 -2.10
N ASP A 43 12.39 7.51 -1.51
CA ASP A 43 12.30 6.70 -0.30
C ASP A 43 11.70 7.48 0.87
N VAL A 44 12.11 8.73 1.07
CA VAL A 44 11.55 9.58 2.12
C VAL A 44 10.06 9.79 1.88
N PHE A 45 9.67 10.17 0.66
CA PHE A 45 8.25 10.40 0.35
C PHE A 45 7.40 9.14 0.49
N LEU A 46 7.86 8.01 -0.03
CA LEU A 46 7.11 6.75 0.03
C LEU A 46 7.03 6.16 1.44
N THR A 47 8.01 6.46 2.30
CA THR A 47 8.01 5.97 3.68
C THR A 47 7.42 6.94 4.69
N LEU A 48 7.11 8.17 4.27
CA LEU A 48 6.53 9.19 5.14
C LEU A 48 5.23 8.72 5.85
N PRO A 49 4.28 8.02 5.18
CA PRO A 49 3.07 7.52 5.85
C PRO A 49 3.35 6.51 6.97
N LEU A 50 4.52 5.86 6.98
CA LEU A 50 4.89 4.92 8.05
C LEU A 50 5.30 5.62 9.33
N VAL A 51 5.87 6.82 9.21
CA VAL A 51 6.35 7.62 10.36
C VAL A 51 5.22 8.45 10.97
N LEU A 52 4.29 8.90 10.14
CA LEU A 52 3.15 9.69 10.58
C LEU A 52 2.10 8.80 11.29
N PRO A 53 1.43 9.30 12.35
CA PRO A 53 0.27 8.62 12.88
C PRO A 53 -0.79 8.38 11.78
N PRO A 54 -1.42 7.21 11.72
CA PRO A 54 -2.40 6.89 10.67
C PRO A 54 -3.56 7.89 10.58
N THR A 55 -3.99 8.45 11.71
CA THR A 55 -5.00 9.51 11.76
C THR A 55 -4.57 10.78 11.03
N VAL A 56 -3.29 11.15 11.15
CA VAL A 56 -2.72 12.31 10.44
C VAL A 56 -2.69 12.04 8.95
N VAL A 57 -2.29 10.84 8.54
CA VAL A 57 -2.32 10.43 7.12
C VAL A 57 -3.75 10.50 6.57
N GLY A 58 -4.74 9.95 7.31
CA GLY A 58 -6.15 10.04 6.97
C GLY A 58 -6.66 11.46 6.85
N TYR A 59 -6.28 12.35 7.78
CA TYR A 59 -6.62 13.76 7.73
C TYR A 59 -6.01 14.47 6.50
N LEU A 60 -4.74 14.21 6.18
CA LEU A 60 -4.09 14.75 4.99
C LEU A 60 -4.79 14.30 3.71
N LEU A 61 -5.12 13.00 3.62
CA LEU A 61 -5.88 12.45 2.51
C LEU A 61 -7.26 13.10 2.40
N LEU A 62 -7.97 13.29 3.51
CA LEU A 62 -9.26 13.98 3.53
C LEU A 62 -9.13 15.43 3.07
N ARG A 63 -8.03 16.10 3.45
CA ARG A 63 -7.77 17.49 3.04
C ARG A 63 -7.46 17.63 1.55
N VAL A 64 -6.88 16.60 0.93
CA VAL A 64 -6.53 16.58 -0.50
C VAL A 64 -7.70 16.09 -1.36
N LEU A 65 -8.38 15.02 -0.92
CA LEU A 65 -9.42 14.33 -1.68
C LEU A 65 -10.85 14.77 -1.33
N GLY A 66 -11.01 15.66 -0.35
CA GLY A 66 -12.33 16.14 0.07
C GLY A 66 -13.10 16.82 -1.08
N PRO A 67 -14.46 16.74 -1.08
CA PRO A 67 -15.30 17.20 -2.20
C PRO A 67 -15.23 18.69 -2.48
N LYS A 68 -14.75 19.50 -1.51
CA LYS A 68 -14.53 20.95 -1.64
C LYS A 68 -13.05 21.32 -1.81
N ARG A 69 -12.18 20.35 -2.14
CA ARG A 69 -10.73 20.55 -2.31
C ARG A 69 -10.31 20.31 -3.74
N LEU A 70 -9.09 20.80 -4.11
CA LEU A 70 -8.60 20.84 -5.50
C LEU A 70 -8.81 19.51 -6.27
N ILE A 71 -8.36 18.40 -5.72
CA ILE A 71 -8.45 17.11 -6.40
C ILE A 71 -9.86 16.52 -6.28
N GLY A 72 -10.46 16.56 -5.09
CA GLY A 72 -11.78 15.98 -4.87
C GLY A 72 -12.90 16.73 -5.59
N ALA A 73 -12.84 18.06 -5.68
CA ALA A 73 -13.78 18.87 -6.44
C ALA A 73 -13.67 18.59 -7.94
N TRP A 74 -12.44 18.58 -8.47
CA TRP A 74 -12.20 18.27 -9.88
C TRP A 74 -12.72 16.89 -10.29
N VAL A 75 -12.46 15.85 -9.48
CA VAL A 75 -12.96 14.49 -9.75
C VAL A 75 -14.49 14.43 -9.63
N LEU A 76 -15.07 15.12 -8.64
CA LEU A 76 -16.51 15.16 -8.46
C LEU A 76 -17.23 15.86 -9.64
N GLU A 77 -16.65 16.96 -10.13
CA GLU A 77 -17.21 17.71 -11.26
C GLU A 77 -17.03 16.98 -12.60
N THR A 78 -15.89 16.30 -12.79
CA THR A 78 -15.57 15.63 -14.06
C THR A 78 -16.22 14.25 -14.17
N PHE A 79 -16.22 13.46 -13.09
CA PHE A 79 -16.65 12.06 -13.09
C PHE A 79 -17.91 11.80 -12.24
N GLY A 80 -18.38 12.77 -11.48
CA GLY A 80 -19.52 12.60 -10.57
C GLY A 80 -19.25 11.65 -9.38
N ILE A 81 -17.97 11.31 -9.13
CA ILE A 81 -17.57 10.32 -8.13
C ILE A 81 -17.05 11.02 -6.87
N ARG A 82 -17.62 10.68 -5.71
CA ARG A 82 -17.08 11.10 -4.41
C ARG A 82 -15.93 10.20 -4.01
N LEU A 83 -14.74 10.80 -3.80
CA LEU A 83 -13.54 10.07 -3.39
C LEU A 83 -13.47 9.79 -1.88
N VAL A 84 -14.31 10.43 -1.07
CA VAL A 84 -14.36 10.28 0.39
C VAL A 84 -15.71 9.78 0.84
N MET A 85 -15.79 9.24 2.06
CA MET A 85 -17.00 8.64 2.66
C MET A 85 -17.56 7.47 1.81
N THR A 86 -16.64 6.72 1.16
CA THR A 86 -16.98 5.56 0.33
C THR A 86 -16.17 4.34 0.76
N TRP A 87 -16.64 3.16 0.40
CA TRP A 87 -15.90 1.91 0.62
C TRP A 87 -14.53 1.91 -0.08
N TRP A 88 -14.46 2.47 -1.28
CA TRP A 88 -13.19 2.62 -2.03
C TRP A 88 -12.19 3.54 -1.34
N SER A 89 -12.67 4.56 -0.62
CA SER A 89 -11.80 5.45 0.14
C SER A 89 -11.14 4.72 1.33
N ALA A 90 -11.82 3.75 1.93
CA ALA A 90 -11.22 2.89 2.95
C ALA A 90 -10.05 2.06 2.40
N ILE A 91 -10.25 1.43 1.22
CA ILE A 91 -9.18 0.68 0.54
C ILE A 91 -8.00 1.61 0.22
N PHE A 92 -8.27 2.78 -0.36
CA PHE A 92 -7.24 3.73 -0.74
C PHE A 92 -6.42 4.19 0.48
N ALA A 93 -7.07 4.55 1.58
CA ALA A 93 -6.39 4.93 2.82
C ALA A 93 -5.53 3.79 3.38
N THR A 94 -6.07 2.57 3.41
CA THR A 94 -5.34 1.38 3.85
C THR A 94 -4.11 1.12 2.97
N VAL A 95 -4.26 1.22 1.64
CA VAL A 95 -3.15 1.08 0.69
C VAL A 95 -2.05 2.10 0.99
N VAL A 96 -2.39 3.39 1.16
CA VAL A 96 -1.40 4.45 1.42
C VAL A 96 -0.63 4.20 2.72
N VAL A 97 -1.31 3.77 3.79
CA VAL A 97 -0.68 3.52 5.10
C VAL A 97 0.18 2.25 5.09
N VAL A 98 -0.26 1.21 4.38
CA VAL A 98 0.38 -0.11 4.40
C VAL A 98 1.49 -0.24 3.34
N PHE A 99 1.38 0.51 2.25
CA PHE A 99 2.33 0.48 1.13
C PHE A 99 3.80 0.62 1.56
N PRO A 100 4.19 1.57 2.44
CA PRO A 100 5.58 1.72 2.85
C PRO A 100 6.17 0.46 3.48
N LEU A 101 5.36 -0.29 4.22
CA LEU A 101 5.79 -1.51 4.90
C LEU A 101 6.20 -2.59 3.88
N MET A 102 5.33 -2.85 2.90
CA MET A 102 5.61 -3.79 1.82
C MET A 102 6.80 -3.33 0.98
N TYR A 103 6.80 -2.05 0.57
CA TYR A 103 7.89 -1.48 -0.22
C TYR A 103 9.26 -1.64 0.45
N ARG A 104 9.39 -1.27 1.73
CA ARG A 104 10.66 -1.36 2.45
C ARG A 104 11.12 -2.81 2.64
N THR A 105 10.19 -3.73 2.95
CA THR A 105 10.53 -5.13 3.15
C THR A 105 11.02 -5.77 1.86
N VAL A 106 10.31 -5.56 0.76
CA VAL A 106 10.72 -6.07 -0.56
C VAL A 106 12.02 -5.44 -1.03
N ARG A 107 12.18 -4.14 -0.81
CA ARG A 107 13.41 -3.44 -1.16
C ARG A 107 14.60 -3.99 -0.40
N GLY A 108 14.48 -4.21 0.91
CA GLY A 108 15.54 -4.84 1.69
C GLY A 108 15.91 -6.23 1.17
N ALA A 109 14.92 -7.03 0.76
CA ALA A 109 15.16 -8.32 0.13
C ALA A 109 15.89 -8.20 -1.22
N PHE A 110 15.56 -7.19 -2.03
CA PHE A 110 16.24 -6.94 -3.30
C PHE A 110 17.66 -6.37 -3.11
N GLU A 111 17.90 -5.59 -2.08
CA GLU A 111 19.24 -5.07 -1.75
C GLU A 111 20.17 -6.15 -1.18
N ALA A 112 19.61 -7.18 -0.53
CA ALA A 112 20.35 -8.35 -0.06
C ALA A 112 20.64 -9.38 -1.19
N PHE A 113 20.07 -9.20 -2.39
CA PHE A 113 20.30 -10.08 -3.52
C PHE A 113 21.70 -9.87 -4.12
N ASP A 114 22.42 -10.97 -4.37
CA ASP A 114 23.72 -10.92 -5.02
C ASP A 114 23.59 -10.62 -6.52
N GLU A 115 23.96 -9.40 -6.90
CA GLU A 115 23.90 -8.94 -8.29
C GLU A 115 24.84 -9.74 -9.24
N THR A 116 25.80 -10.49 -8.73
CA THR A 116 26.67 -11.35 -9.57
C THR A 116 25.86 -12.41 -10.29
N LEU A 117 24.79 -12.91 -9.66
CA LEU A 117 23.85 -13.85 -10.28
C LEU A 117 23.08 -13.22 -11.46
N ALA A 118 22.72 -11.93 -11.36
CA ALA A 118 22.07 -11.22 -12.44
C ALA A 118 23.03 -10.97 -13.60
N TYR A 119 24.27 -10.58 -13.30
CA TYR A 119 25.31 -10.38 -14.32
C TYR A 119 25.66 -11.70 -15.02
N ALA A 120 25.78 -12.81 -14.29
CA ALA A 120 25.99 -14.13 -14.89
C ALA A 120 24.85 -14.49 -15.85
N GLY A 121 23.59 -14.21 -15.49
CA GLY A 121 22.46 -14.40 -16.39
C GLY A 121 22.54 -13.54 -17.65
N GLN A 122 22.98 -12.27 -17.52
CA GLN A 122 23.17 -11.37 -18.65
C GLN A 122 24.27 -11.84 -19.60
N THR A 123 25.38 -12.38 -19.10
CA THR A 123 26.47 -12.94 -19.92
C THR A 123 26.02 -14.17 -20.72
N LEU A 124 25.01 -14.90 -20.22
CA LEU A 124 24.36 -16.00 -20.93
C LEU A 124 23.29 -15.53 -21.94
N GLY A 125 23.12 -14.22 -22.12
CA GLY A 125 22.16 -13.65 -23.06
C GLY A 125 20.72 -13.65 -22.58
N LEU A 126 20.46 -13.88 -21.27
CA LEU A 126 19.11 -13.87 -20.71
C LEU A 126 18.58 -12.42 -20.61
N SER A 127 17.32 -12.22 -20.93
CA SER A 127 16.66 -10.93 -20.82
C SER A 127 16.51 -10.50 -19.34
N ASN A 128 16.50 -9.18 -19.07
CA ASN A 128 16.30 -8.66 -17.73
C ASN A 128 14.98 -9.10 -17.09
N THR A 129 13.93 -9.29 -17.90
CA THR A 129 12.64 -9.81 -17.44
C THR A 129 12.74 -11.27 -17.02
N TYR A 130 13.47 -12.09 -17.77
CA TYR A 130 13.72 -13.47 -17.40
C TYR A 130 14.51 -13.59 -16.11
N ILE A 131 15.61 -12.81 -15.99
CA ILE A 131 16.45 -12.74 -14.77
C ILE A 131 15.61 -12.33 -13.57
N PHE A 132 14.73 -11.34 -13.72
CA PHE A 132 13.85 -10.89 -12.63
C PHE A 132 12.94 -12.01 -12.13
N TRP A 133 12.23 -12.70 -13.02
CA TRP A 133 11.24 -13.69 -12.62
C TRP A 133 11.82 -15.05 -12.22
N HIS A 134 12.95 -15.47 -12.85
CA HIS A 134 13.50 -16.81 -12.65
C HIS A 134 14.73 -16.84 -11.72
N ILE A 135 15.40 -15.71 -11.51
CA ILE A 135 16.58 -15.65 -10.64
C ILE A 135 16.29 -14.78 -9.41
N ARG A 136 15.96 -13.48 -9.60
CA ARG A 136 15.81 -12.54 -8.48
C ARG A 136 14.60 -12.86 -7.62
N MET A 137 13.42 -13.04 -8.22
CA MET A 137 12.18 -13.29 -7.47
C MET A 137 12.22 -14.56 -6.61
N PRO A 138 12.64 -15.73 -7.11
CA PRO A 138 12.78 -16.93 -6.29
C PRO A 138 13.78 -16.77 -5.13
N HIS A 139 14.87 -16.04 -5.35
CA HIS A 139 15.86 -15.76 -4.28
C HIS A 139 15.29 -14.87 -3.18
N CYS A 140 14.54 -13.83 -3.58
CA CYS A 140 13.96 -12.85 -2.66
C CYS A 140 12.59 -13.26 -2.10
N ARG A 141 12.07 -14.45 -2.42
CA ARG A 141 10.71 -14.89 -2.08
C ARG A 141 10.38 -14.81 -0.59
N GLN A 142 11.34 -15.11 0.27
CA GLN A 142 11.11 -15.05 1.72
C GLN A 142 10.82 -13.62 2.20
N GLY A 143 11.59 -12.64 1.73
CA GLY A 143 11.35 -11.25 2.05
C GLY A 143 10.06 -10.71 1.43
N VAL A 144 9.74 -11.13 0.20
CA VAL A 144 8.49 -10.74 -0.47
C VAL A 144 7.27 -11.30 0.28
N LEU A 145 7.32 -12.57 0.69
CA LEU A 145 6.24 -13.21 1.48
C LEU A 145 6.13 -12.58 2.87
N ALA A 146 7.26 -12.33 3.55
CA ALA A 146 7.26 -11.65 4.84
C ALA A 146 6.61 -10.25 4.73
N GLY A 147 6.94 -9.49 3.69
CA GLY A 147 6.31 -8.20 3.40
C GLY A 147 4.80 -8.31 3.17
N ALA A 148 4.36 -9.33 2.43
CA ALA A 148 2.94 -9.56 2.17
C ALA A 148 2.16 -9.90 3.45
N VAL A 149 2.70 -10.77 4.30
CA VAL A 149 2.08 -11.14 5.59
C VAL A 149 2.00 -9.92 6.52
N LEU A 150 3.08 -9.17 6.64
CA LEU A 150 3.11 -7.94 7.46
C LEU A 150 2.14 -6.89 6.94
N ALA A 151 2.08 -6.69 5.62
CA ALA A 151 1.15 -5.76 4.98
C ALA A 151 -0.31 -6.16 5.25
N PHE A 152 -0.64 -7.43 5.10
CA PHE A 152 -1.98 -7.94 5.37
C PHE A 152 -2.38 -7.80 6.84
N ALA A 153 -1.50 -8.19 7.76
CA ALA A 153 -1.75 -8.04 9.20
C ALA A 153 -1.95 -6.57 9.59
N ARG A 154 -1.13 -5.67 9.04
CA ARG A 154 -1.27 -4.22 9.27
C ARG A 154 -2.55 -3.65 8.67
N ALA A 155 -2.97 -4.14 7.50
CA ALA A 155 -4.21 -3.74 6.84
C ALA A 155 -5.47 -4.14 7.65
N LEU A 156 -5.46 -5.33 8.27
CA LEU A 156 -6.56 -5.77 9.13
C LEU A 156 -6.78 -4.86 10.35
N GLY A 157 -5.69 -4.33 10.92
CA GLY A 157 -5.73 -3.45 12.10
C GLY A 157 -5.85 -1.97 11.76
N GLU A 158 -6.07 -1.58 10.48
CA GLU A 158 -6.12 -0.17 10.13
C GLU A 158 -7.43 0.48 10.53
N TYR A 159 -7.31 1.44 11.46
CA TYR A 159 -8.43 2.23 11.98
C TYR A 159 -8.28 3.73 11.68
N GLY A 160 -7.09 4.28 11.94
CA GLY A 160 -6.90 5.72 12.02
C GLY A 160 -7.15 6.46 10.71
N ALA A 161 -6.57 5.99 9.61
CA ALA A 161 -6.78 6.60 8.30
C ALA A 161 -8.16 6.28 7.74
N THR A 162 -8.63 5.05 7.92
CA THR A 162 -9.94 4.59 7.44
C THR A 162 -11.08 5.36 8.11
N SER A 163 -11.04 5.56 9.43
CA SER A 163 -12.07 6.32 10.15
C SER A 163 -12.15 7.77 9.70
N MET A 164 -11.01 8.39 9.38
CA MET A 164 -10.97 9.78 8.93
C MET A 164 -11.51 9.98 7.51
N ILE A 165 -11.22 9.08 6.57
CA ILE A 165 -11.54 9.28 5.15
C ILE A 165 -12.85 8.59 4.73
N ALA A 166 -13.14 7.39 5.26
CA ALA A 166 -14.34 6.62 4.95
C ALA A 166 -15.48 6.87 5.93
N GLY A 167 -15.18 7.32 7.15
CA GLY A 167 -16.14 7.49 8.22
C GLY A 167 -16.75 6.16 8.68
N TYR A 168 -17.72 6.26 9.58
CA TYR A 168 -18.52 5.12 10.03
C TYR A 168 -19.92 5.19 9.46
N THR A 169 -20.26 4.26 8.59
CA THR A 169 -21.61 4.07 8.09
C THR A 169 -21.99 2.59 8.25
N PRO A 170 -22.99 2.27 9.11
CA PRO A 170 -23.47 0.90 9.27
C PRO A 170 -23.86 0.29 7.92
N GLY A 171 -23.43 -0.95 7.67
CA GLY A 171 -23.73 -1.66 6.43
C GLY A 171 -22.98 -1.20 5.17
N LYS A 172 -22.09 -0.18 5.25
CA LYS A 172 -21.30 0.31 4.11
C LYS A 172 -19.79 0.38 4.38
N THR A 173 -19.37 1.15 5.38
CA THR A 173 -17.95 1.38 5.70
C THR A 173 -17.53 0.87 7.07
N ALA A 174 -18.46 0.29 7.85
CA ALA A 174 -18.17 -0.27 9.16
C ALA A 174 -17.12 -1.39 9.06
N THR A 175 -16.03 -1.26 9.82
CA THR A 175 -14.98 -2.26 10.01
C THR A 175 -14.92 -2.66 11.48
N VAL A 176 -14.27 -3.80 11.80
CA VAL A 176 -14.11 -4.24 13.19
C VAL A 176 -13.49 -3.14 14.04
N SER A 177 -12.45 -2.52 13.54
CA SER A 177 -11.74 -1.45 14.22
C SER A 177 -12.55 -0.17 14.40
N THR A 178 -13.58 0.07 13.57
CA THR A 178 -14.49 1.24 13.72
C THR A 178 -15.69 0.99 14.62
N VAL A 179 -16.05 -0.26 14.86
CA VAL A 179 -17.19 -0.64 15.72
C VAL A 179 -16.78 -0.68 17.20
N PHE A 180 -15.62 -1.23 17.51
CA PHE A 180 -15.14 -1.40 18.90
C PHE A 180 -15.06 -0.10 19.73
N PRO A 181 -14.66 1.07 19.21
CA PRO A 181 -14.65 2.31 20.00
C PRO A 181 -16.03 2.87 20.32
N LEU A 182 -17.09 2.34 19.73
CA LEU A 182 -18.47 2.83 19.91
C LEU A 182 -19.30 1.95 20.85
N SER A 183 -18.76 0.83 21.30
CA SER A 183 -19.33 -0.06 22.31
C SER A 183 -18.75 0.22 23.70
#